data_a1bfc268680489734f5f1d704538b353
#
_entry.id   a1bfc268680489734f5f1d704538b353
#
_cell.length_a   1.000
_cell.length_b   1.000
_cell.length_c   1.000
_cell.angle_alpha   90.00
_cell.angle_beta   90.00
_cell.angle_gamma   90.00
#
_symmetry.space_group_name_H-M   'P 1'
#
loop_
_entity.id
_entity.type
_entity.pdbx_description
1 polymer ?
#
loop_
_entity_poly.entity_id
_entity_poly.type
_entity_poly.pdbx_seq_one_letter_code
_entity_poly.pdbx_strand_id
1 'polypeptide(L)'
;ADKKFKTLQKTQPVEVGGRRRQTEYMTPANIDRAIKLLRSAFKQAVRWEVIARNPFDFVTLPKVEKKSREIWTAETILKALDSCKDAKLFVAMNLAFACSLHVGEILGLTWNNVSISDEDIAKDNASVYVDKELFRASKDVMDTLGNRDIRFVFPPVMSNPKTRLILKTPKTAASVRRVWLPKTLAYILREWRDTQQKQKEFLADEYFDYDLVVAHHNGRPCDCKNIEKSFNRLKEDAGLPNVVFHSLRHSSTTYKLKLNHGDIKASQGDTGQVQADMITRVYAHILDEDRKVNAQKFESAFYANPDLRTVKAPAEPQQSALDLSALAAQLQQSSEFFQAFAGLISKQSC
;
A
#
# COMPACT_ATOMS: atom_id res chain seq x y z
N ALA A 1 31.81 3.38 -23.43
CA ALA A 1 30.80 3.36 -22.36
C ALA A 1 30.57 4.80 -21.83
N ASP A 2 31.61 5.55 -21.47
CA ASP A 2 31.50 6.90 -20.88
C ASP A 2 30.86 7.95 -21.80
N LYS A 3 31.10 7.88 -23.12
CA LYS A 3 30.52 8.85 -24.06
C LYS A 3 29.02 8.71 -24.20
N LYS A 4 28.50 7.47 -24.25
CA LYS A 4 27.04 7.18 -24.27
C LYS A 4 26.35 7.51 -22.95
N PHE A 5 27.05 7.34 -21.84
CA PHE A 5 26.56 7.70 -20.51
C PHE A 5 26.37 9.21 -20.35
N LYS A 6 27.36 10.01 -20.80
CA LYS A 6 27.27 11.47 -20.81
C LYS A 6 26.15 11.99 -21.74
N THR A 7 25.86 11.27 -22.82
CA THR A 7 24.76 11.61 -23.74
C THR A 7 23.40 11.31 -23.13
N LEU A 8 23.26 10.23 -22.34
CA LEU A 8 22.02 9.92 -21.57
C LEU A 8 21.79 10.90 -20.42
N GLN A 9 22.84 11.49 -19.87
CA GLN A 9 22.72 12.52 -18.84
C GLN A 9 22.20 13.85 -19.40
N LYS A 10 22.53 14.20 -20.65
CA LYS A 10 22.05 15.42 -21.33
C LYS A 10 20.81 15.09 -22.15
N THR A 11 19.65 15.08 -21.54
CA THR A 11 18.38 15.08 -22.28
C THR A 11 17.89 16.50 -22.44
N GLN A 12 17.61 16.90 -23.68
CA GLN A 12 16.91 18.16 -23.93
C GLN A 12 15.54 18.12 -23.20
N PRO A 13 15.06 19.26 -22.69
CA PRO A 13 13.75 19.32 -22.06
C PRO A 13 12.70 18.91 -23.09
N VAL A 14 12.07 17.75 -22.89
CA VAL A 14 10.96 17.28 -23.72
C VAL A 14 9.68 17.72 -23.03
N GLU A 15 8.85 18.48 -23.72
CA GLU A 15 7.51 18.78 -23.29
C GLU A 15 6.65 17.52 -23.42
N VAL A 16 6.28 16.92 -22.30
CA VAL A 16 5.31 15.85 -22.24
C VAL A 16 4.06 16.37 -21.56
N GLY A 17 2.98 16.49 -22.33
CA GLY A 17 1.67 16.93 -21.81
C GLY A 17 1.63 18.38 -21.30
N GLY A 18 2.36 19.30 -21.93
CA GLY A 18 2.35 20.74 -21.61
C GLY A 18 3.09 21.11 -20.31
N ARG A 19 3.83 20.18 -19.70
CA ARG A 19 4.67 20.45 -18.52
C ARG A 19 6.15 20.37 -18.89
N ARG A 20 6.87 21.48 -18.77
CA ARG A 20 8.33 21.52 -18.89
C ARG A 20 8.96 20.64 -17.81
N ARG A 21 9.89 19.76 -18.15
CA ARG A 21 10.74 19.08 -17.17
C ARG A 21 11.56 20.13 -16.42
N GLN A 22 11.51 20.10 -15.10
CA GLN A 22 12.28 21.01 -14.24
C GLN A 22 13.78 20.72 -14.23
N THR A 23 14.23 19.58 -14.77
CA THR A 23 15.64 19.18 -14.76
C THR A 23 16.14 18.89 -16.17
N GLU A 24 17.29 19.49 -16.50
CA GLU A 24 18.02 19.29 -17.76
C GLU A 24 18.60 17.87 -17.91
N TYR A 25 18.75 17.15 -16.82
CA TYR A 25 19.39 15.84 -16.77
C TYR A 25 18.42 14.74 -16.28
N MET A 26 18.62 13.53 -16.79
CA MET A 26 17.94 12.34 -16.24
C MET A 26 18.46 12.05 -14.83
N THR A 27 17.55 11.68 -13.92
CA THR A 27 17.95 11.25 -12.58
C THR A 27 18.75 9.94 -12.64
N PRO A 28 19.72 9.71 -11.73
CA PRO A 28 20.45 8.43 -11.63
C PRO A 28 19.56 7.21 -11.61
N ALA A 29 18.42 7.29 -10.94
CA ALA A 29 17.43 6.21 -10.87
C ALA A 29 16.77 5.91 -12.23
N ASN A 30 16.53 6.93 -13.05
CA ASN A 30 15.95 6.72 -14.39
C ASN A 30 17.01 6.15 -15.36
N ILE A 31 18.27 6.57 -15.22
CA ILE A 31 19.38 6.01 -15.98
C ILE A 31 19.57 4.51 -15.63
N ASP A 32 19.56 4.19 -14.34
CA ASP A 32 19.65 2.80 -13.85
C ASP A 32 18.54 1.91 -14.46
N ARG A 33 17.29 2.42 -14.46
CA ARG A 33 16.15 1.70 -15.06
C ARG A 33 16.31 1.49 -16.57
N ALA A 34 16.75 2.53 -17.30
CA ALA A 34 16.95 2.45 -18.73
C ALA A 34 18.06 1.44 -19.07
N ILE A 35 19.17 1.46 -18.35
CA ILE A 35 20.29 0.53 -18.58
C ILE A 35 19.88 -0.90 -18.22
N LYS A 36 19.14 -1.13 -17.14
CA LYS A 36 18.61 -2.46 -16.77
C LYS A 36 17.68 -3.02 -17.85
N LEU A 37 16.81 -2.19 -18.41
CA LEU A 37 15.93 -2.58 -19.52
C LEU A 37 16.76 -2.94 -20.77
N LEU A 38 17.69 -2.10 -21.18
CA LEU A 38 18.57 -2.35 -22.32
C LEU A 38 19.42 -3.62 -22.09
N ARG A 39 20.00 -3.79 -20.90
CA ARG A 39 20.76 -5.00 -20.55
C ARG A 39 19.90 -6.26 -20.71
N SER A 40 18.65 -6.22 -20.27
CA SER A 40 17.73 -7.34 -20.42
C SER A 40 17.39 -7.62 -21.89
N ALA A 41 17.08 -6.58 -22.67
CA ALA A 41 16.78 -6.71 -24.09
C ALA A 41 17.97 -7.24 -24.90
N PHE A 42 19.18 -6.73 -24.66
CA PHE A 42 20.38 -7.20 -25.33
C PHE A 42 20.81 -8.61 -24.86
N LYS A 43 20.52 -8.98 -23.61
CA LYS A 43 20.70 -10.38 -23.15
C LYS A 43 19.80 -11.34 -23.93
N GLN A 44 18.57 -10.91 -24.26
CA GLN A 44 17.68 -11.70 -25.11
C GLN A 44 18.16 -11.77 -26.56
N ALA A 45 18.71 -10.68 -27.10
CA ALA A 45 19.30 -10.66 -28.44
C ALA A 45 20.53 -11.62 -28.57
N VAL A 46 21.34 -11.75 -27.52
CA VAL A 46 22.41 -12.76 -27.45
C VAL A 46 21.82 -14.18 -27.45
N ARG A 47 20.74 -14.43 -26.70
CA ARG A 47 20.06 -15.75 -26.70
C ARG A 47 19.46 -16.12 -28.05
N TRP A 48 19.06 -15.11 -28.84
CA TRP A 48 18.55 -15.29 -30.19
C TRP A 48 19.66 -15.28 -31.24
N GLU A 49 20.94 -15.25 -30.82
CA GLU A 49 22.12 -15.25 -31.69
C GLU A 49 22.18 -14.06 -32.68
N VAL A 50 21.40 -13.01 -32.41
CA VAL A 50 21.41 -11.77 -33.22
C VAL A 50 22.69 -10.98 -33.01
N ILE A 51 23.30 -11.08 -31.81
CA ILE A 51 24.56 -10.46 -31.43
C ILE A 51 25.42 -11.44 -30.61
N ALA A 52 26.75 -11.35 -30.76
CA ALA A 52 27.66 -12.25 -30.07
C ALA A 52 27.81 -11.95 -28.56
N ARG A 53 27.65 -10.69 -28.17
CA ARG A 53 27.80 -10.25 -26.75
C ARG A 53 26.93 -9.06 -26.43
N ASN A 54 26.56 -8.95 -25.17
CA ASN A 54 25.73 -7.84 -24.70
C ASN A 54 26.62 -6.60 -24.43
N PRO A 55 26.42 -5.49 -25.15
CA PRO A 55 27.23 -4.26 -24.99
C PRO A 55 27.00 -3.54 -23.66
N PHE A 56 25.99 -3.94 -22.88
CA PHE A 56 25.64 -3.33 -21.59
C PHE A 56 26.16 -4.10 -20.36
N ASP A 57 26.82 -5.25 -20.53
CA ASP A 57 27.29 -6.06 -19.38
C ASP A 57 28.33 -5.33 -18.54
N PHE A 58 29.19 -4.54 -19.18
CA PHE A 58 30.27 -3.80 -18.50
C PHE A 58 29.94 -2.31 -18.27
N VAL A 59 28.69 -1.91 -18.42
CA VAL A 59 28.30 -0.53 -18.14
C VAL A 59 28.20 -0.31 -16.62
N THR A 60 29.02 0.60 -16.11
CA THR A 60 28.95 1.02 -14.71
C THR A 60 27.71 1.89 -14.50
N LEU A 61 26.89 1.51 -13.52
CA LEU A 61 25.67 2.24 -13.17
C LEU A 61 26.02 3.43 -12.25
N PRO A 62 25.29 4.57 -12.38
CA PRO A 62 25.46 5.66 -11.43
C PRO A 62 25.02 5.21 -10.05
N LYS A 63 25.72 5.68 -9.01
CA LYS A 63 25.33 5.42 -7.63
C LYS A 63 24.00 6.10 -7.36
N VAL A 64 22.97 5.30 -7.09
CA VAL A 64 21.64 5.78 -6.71
C VAL A 64 21.61 5.88 -5.19
N GLU A 65 21.51 7.09 -4.66
CA GLU A 65 21.22 7.27 -3.24
C GLU A 65 19.82 6.75 -2.95
N LYS A 66 19.73 5.73 -2.10
CA LYS A 66 18.46 5.20 -1.63
C LYS A 66 17.95 6.16 -0.56
N LYS A 67 17.01 7.02 -0.91
CA LYS A 67 16.26 7.76 0.10
C LYS A 67 15.43 6.76 0.90
N SER A 68 15.57 6.78 2.21
CA SER A 68 14.64 6.07 3.10
C SER A 68 13.23 6.60 2.84
N ARG A 69 12.26 5.71 2.67
CA ARG A 69 10.87 6.14 2.53
C ARG A 69 10.35 6.47 3.92
N GLU A 70 9.86 7.67 4.08
CA GLU A 70 9.14 8.03 5.30
C GLU A 70 7.89 7.15 5.40
N ILE A 71 7.69 6.61 6.59
CA ILE A 71 6.48 5.88 6.98
C ILE A 71 5.80 6.66 8.10
N TRP A 72 4.48 6.61 8.12
CA TRP A 72 3.75 7.22 9.22
C TRP A 72 3.84 6.37 10.48
N THR A 73 3.98 7.04 11.62
CA THR A 73 3.85 6.42 12.94
C THR A 73 2.38 6.03 13.19
N ALA A 74 2.14 5.18 14.20
CA ALA A 74 0.79 4.81 14.59
C ALA A 74 -0.06 6.04 14.94
N GLU A 75 0.51 6.98 15.68
CA GLU A 75 -0.17 8.24 16.06
C GLU A 75 -0.53 9.08 14.83
N THR A 76 0.38 9.17 13.85
CA THR A 76 0.12 9.89 12.60
C THR A 76 -1.02 9.25 11.81
N ILE A 77 -1.07 7.90 11.78
CA ILE A 77 -2.13 7.15 11.11
C ILE A 77 -3.47 7.37 11.81
N LEU A 78 -3.51 7.28 13.14
CA LEU A 78 -4.71 7.55 13.93
C LEU A 78 -5.22 8.97 13.70
N LYS A 79 -4.33 9.98 13.77
CA LYS A 79 -4.68 11.36 13.44
C LYS A 79 -5.24 11.51 12.03
N ALA A 80 -4.66 10.81 11.05
CA ALA A 80 -5.13 10.84 9.66
C ALA A 80 -6.52 10.22 9.51
N LEU A 81 -6.79 9.10 10.18
CA LEU A 81 -8.10 8.44 10.19
C LEU A 81 -9.15 9.33 10.87
N ASP A 82 -8.83 9.91 12.02
CA ASP A 82 -9.72 10.81 12.76
C ASP A 82 -10.05 12.08 11.97
N SER A 83 -9.08 12.64 11.26
CA SER A 83 -9.27 13.85 10.45
C SER A 83 -9.93 13.58 9.09
N CYS A 84 -10.13 12.32 8.69
CA CYS A 84 -10.62 11.94 7.38
C CYS A 84 -12.14 12.13 7.26
N LYS A 85 -12.58 13.11 6.48
CA LYS A 85 -14.01 13.39 6.21
C LYS A 85 -14.56 12.65 4.98
N ASP A 86 -13.71 12.11 4.11
CA ASP A 86 -14.09 11.32 2.94
C ASP A 86 -14.21 9.83 3.35
N ALA A 87 -15.44 9.35 3.54
CA ALA A 87 -15.73 7.99 3.98
C ALA A 87 -15.10 6.92 3.05
N LYS A 88 -15.08 7.16 1.75
CA LYS A 88 -14.45 6.28 0.77
C LYS A 88 -12.93 6.21 0.98
N LEU A 89 -12.28 7.36 1.20
CA LEU A 89 -10.85 7.42 1.53
C LEU A 89 -10.58 6.75 2.88
N PHE A 90 -11.43 6.96 3.87
CA PHE A 90 -11.33 6.34 5.19
C PHE A 90 -11.30 4.80 5.09
N VAL A 91 -12.23 4.22 4.35
CA VAL A 91 -12.28 2.77 4.09
C VAL A 91 -11.01 2.31 3.35
N ALA A 92 -10.59 3.03 2.31
CA ALA A 92 -9.40 2.70 1.56
C ALA A 92 -8.11 2.75 2.41
N MET A 93 -7.98 3.74 3.31
CA MET A 93 -6.85 3.85 4.24
C MET A 93 -6.82 2.69 5.24
N ASN A 94 -7.98 2.32 5.80
CA ASN A 94 -8.08 1.18 6.72
C ASN A 94 -7.69 -0.14 6.03
N LEU A 95 -8.17 -0.38 4.80
CA LEU A 95 -7.77 -1.57 4.02
C LEU A 95 -6.27 -1.56 3.66
N ALA A 96 -5.70 -0.40 3.33
CA ALA A 96 -4.28 -0.27 3.05
C ALA A 96 -3.41 -0.55 4.29
N PHE A 97 -3.84 -0.04 5.45
CA PHE A 97 -3.06 -0.16 6.69
C PHE A 97 -3.30 -1.48 7.40
N ALA A 98 -4.55 -1.88 7.69
CA ALA A 98 -4.81 -3.11 8.42
C ALA A 98 -4.53 -4.37 7.58
N CYS A 99 -4.90 -4.36 6.29
CA CYS A 99 -4.79 -5.51 5.40
C CYS A 99 -3.55 -5.50 4.48
N SER A 100 -2.73 -4.46 4.55
CA SER A 100 -1.56 -4.29 3.66
C SER A 100 -1.91 -4.38 2.16
N LEU A 101 -3.09 -3.95 1.74
CA LEU A 101 -3.53 -4.01 0.35
C LEU A 101 -2.88 -2.92 -0.51
N HIS A 102 -2.61 -3.24 -1.79
CA HIS A 102 -2.27 -2.25 -2.80
C HIS A 102 -3.50 -1.43 -3.20
N VAL A 103 -3.32 -0.18 -3.62
CA VAL A 103 -4.44 0.66 -4.06
C VAL A 103 -5.26 0.00 -5.18
N GLY A 104 -4.62 -0.68 -6.14
CA GLY A 104 -5.32 -1.42 -7.19
C GLY A 104 -6.16 -2.59 -6.66
N GLU A 105 -5.66 -3.32 -5.66
CA GLU A 105 -6.37 -4.40 -4.97
C GLU A 105 -7.59 -3.84 -4.21
N ILE A 106 -7.42 -2.73 -3.48
CA ILE A 106 -8.50 -2.03 -2.75
C ILE A 106 -9.61 -1.60 -3.71
N LEU A 107 -9.25 -0.96 -4.83
CA LEU A 107 -10.19 -0.46 -5.81
C LEU A 107 -10.84 -1.56 -6.65
N GLY A 108 -10.18 -2.73 -6.75
CA GLY A 108 -10.71 -3.92 -7.41
C GLY A 108 -11.48 -4.87 -6.49
N LEU A 109 -11.51 -4.59 -5.18
CA LEU A 109 -12.23 -5.42 -4.22
C LEU A 109 -13.75 -5.28 -4.43
N THR A 110 -14.43 -6.43 -4.47
CA THR A 110 -15.89 -6.50 -4.60
C THR A 110 -16.50 -7.08 -3.33
N TRP A 111 -17.77 -6.75 -3.06
CA TRP A 111 -18.49 -7.25 -1.88
C TRP A 111 -18.63 -8.77 -1.85
N ASN A 112 -18.70 -9.41 -3.02
CA ASN A 112 -18.70 -10.88 -3.13
C ASN A 112 -17.41 -11.53 -2.60
N ASN A 113 -16.34 -10.75 -2.45
CA ASN A 113 -15.05 -11.18 -1.92
C ASN A 113 -14.82 -10.72 -0.46
N VAL A 114 -15.87 -10.27 0.24
CA VAL A 114 -15.82 -9.78 1.61
C VAL A 114 -16.73 -10.63 2.50
N SER A 115 -16.17 -11.34 3.46
CA SER A 115 -16.86 -12.15 4.45
C SER A 115 -16.92 -11.39 5.78
N ILE A 116 -18.10 -10.80 6.10
CA ILE A 116 -18.32 -9.95 7.28
C ILE A 116 -19.71 -10.20 7.89
N SER A 117 -20.19 -11.45 7.84
CA SER A 117 -21.41 -11.83 8.54
C SER A 117 -21.22 -11.73 10.07
N ASP A 118 -22.33 -11.69 10.83
CA ASP A 118 -22.24 -11.68 12.29
C ASP A 118 -21.50 -12.91 12.81
N GLU A 119 -21.70 -14.06 12.16
CA GLU A 119 -21.00 -15.29 12.49
C GLU A 119 -19.50 -15.18 12.21
N ASP A 120 -19.10 -14.64 11.03
CA ASP A 120 -17.69 -14.44 10.68
C ASP A 120 -17.00 -13.50 11.66
N ILE A 121 -17.66 -12.40 12.02
CA ILE A 121 -17.10 -11.43 12.97
C ILE A 121 -17.00 -12.03 14.38
N ALA A 122 -18.03 -12.76 14.84
CA ALA A 122 -18.02 -13.37 16.16
C ALA A 122 -16.91 -14.42 16.32
N LYS A 123 -16.64 -15.18 15.24
CA LYS A 123 -15.63 -16.26 15.22
C LYS A 123 -14.23 -15.80 14.78
N ASP A 124 -13.96 -14.51 14.64
CA ASP A 124 -12.71 -13.96 14.09
C ASP A 124 -12.37 -14.45 12.66
N ASN A 125 -13.39 -14.82 11.89
CA ASN A 125 -13.26 -15.31 10.52
C ASN A 125 -13.56 -14.25 9.45
N ALA A 126 -13.80 -13.01 9.87
CA ALA A 126 -14.00 -11.92 8.92
C ALA A 126 -12.77 -11.76 8.02
N SER A 127 -13.00 -11.66 6.70
CA SER A 127 -11.88 -11.67 5.74
C SER A 127 -12.23 -11.01 4.43
N VAL A 128 -11.20 -10.63 3.69
CA VAL A 128 -11.28 -10.23 2.28
C VAL A 128 -10.47 -11.20 1.43
N TYR A 129 -11.00 -11.52 0.24
CA TYR A 129 -10.30 -12.34 -0.74
C TYR A 129 -9.84 -11.49 -1.91
N VAL A 130 -8.53 -11.34 -2.06
CA VAL A 130 -7.90 -10.55 -3.12
C VAL A 130 -7.62 -11.46 -4.29
N ASP A 131 -8.38 -11.31 -5.38
CA ASP A 131 -8.22 -12.10 -6.61
C ASP A 131 -8.18 -11.25 -7.89
N LYS A 132 -8.37 -9.94 -7.74
CA LYS A 132 -8.38 -8.97 -8.84
C LYS A 132 -7.87 -7.60 -8.40
N GLU A 133 -7.46 -6.81 -9.37
CA GLU A 133 -7.05 -5.42 -9.16
C GLU A 133 -7.66 -4.50 -10.21
N LEU A 134 -8.02 -3.28 -9.81
CA LEU A 134 -8.42 -2.23 -10.74
C LEU A 134 -7.18 -1.60 -11.36
N PHE A 135 -7.17 -1.50 -12.68
CA PHE A 135 -6.07 -0.93 -13.44
C PHE A 135 -6.58 -0.03 -14.56
N ARG A 136 -5.83 1.00 -14.90
CA ARG A 136 -6.11 1.83 -16.08
C ARG A 136 -5.19 1.42 -17.22
N ALA A 137 -5.75 0.81 -18.26
CA ALA A 137 -5.03 0.37 -19.45
C ALA A 137 -5.30 1.28 -20.65
N SER A 138 -4.31 1.43 -21.56
CA SER A 138 -4.56 2.01 -22.86
C SER A 138 -5.25 0.98 -23.77
N LYS A 139 -6.09 1.45 -24.70
CA LYS A 139 -6.76 0.57 -25.67
C LYS A 139 -5.75 -0.20 -26.51
N ASP A 140 -4.73 0.49 -27.02
CA ASP A 140 -3.69 -0.12 -27.86
C ASP A 140 -2.98 -1.28 -27.16
N VAL A 141 -2.73 -1.16 -25.83
CA VAL A 141 -2.13 -2.24 -25.03
C VAL A 141 -3.11 -3.40 -24.85
N MET A 142 -4.38 -3.09 -24.60
CA MET A 142 -5.42 -4.13 -24.47
C MET A 142 -5.56 -4.94 -25.75
N ASP A 143 -5.60 -4.27 -26.90
CA ASP A 143 -5.71 -4.89 -28.22
C ASP A 143 -4.47 -5.71 -28.55
N THR A 144 -3.27 -5.16 -28.32
CA THR A 144 -1.97 -5.84 -28.55
C THR A 144 -1.81 -7.11 -27.71
N LEU A 145 -2.30 -7.11 -26.46
CA LEU A 145 -2.21 -8.26 -25.55
C LEU A 145 -3.41 -9.22 -25.66
N GLY A 146 -4.34 -8.99 -26.58
CA GLY A 146 -5.51 -9.82 -26.78
C GLY A 146 -6.39 -9.92 -25.53
N ASN A 147 -6.48 -8.83 -24.76
CA ASN A 147 -7.23 -8.77 -23.49
C ASN A 147 -6.82 -9.82 -22.44
N ARG A 148 -5.59 -10.36 -22.53
CA ARG A 148 -5.09 -11.35 -21.58
C ARG A 148 -5.18 -10.82 -20.14
N ASP A 149 -5.64 -11.65 -19.20
CA ASP A 149 -5.81 -11.37 -17.77
C ASP A 149 -6.88 -10.32 -17.44
N ILE A 150 -7.62 -9.78 -18.42
CA ILE A 150 -8.74 -8.86 -18.19
C ILE A 150 -9.99 -9.67 -17.83
N ARG A 151 -10.58 -9.36 -16.68
CA ARG A 151 -11.83 -9.98 -16.20
C ARG A 151 -13.06 -9.13 -16.54
N PHE A 152 -12.92 -7.81 -16.50
CA PHE A 152 -14.00 -6.89 -16.79
C PHE A 152 -13.46 -5.54 -17.30
N VAL A 153 -14.15 -4.96 -18.28
CA VAL A 153 -13.84 -3.63 -18.82
C VAL A 153 -14.98 -2.68 -18.49
N PHE A 154 -14.71 -1.66 -17.69
CA PHE A 154 -15.75 -0.69 -17.33
C PHE A 154 -16.13 0.20 -18.51
N PRO A 155 -17.44 0.50 -18.68
CA PRO A 155 -17.90 1.47 -19.66
C PRO A 155 -17.23 2.84 -19.45
N PRO A 156 -16.88 3.54 -20.53
CA PRO A 156 -16.27 4.85 -20.42
C PRO A 156 -17.27 5.89 -19.93
N VAL A 157 -16.77 6.87 -19.19
CA VAL A 157 -17.55 8.06 -18.81
C VAL A 157 -17.59 9.11 -19.92
N MET A 158 -16.54 9.14 -20.76
CA MET A 158 -16.39 10.09 -21.88
C MET A 158 -16.41 9.35 -23.20
N SER A 159 -16.82 10.06 -24.28
CA SER A 159 -16.76 9.53 -25.64
C SER A 159 -15.32 9.22 -26.04
N ASN A 160 -15.11 8.04 -26.58
CA ASN A 160 -13.85 7.57 -27.16
C ASN A 160 -12.55 7.87 -26.37
N PRO A 161 -12.42 7.49 -25.08
CA PRO A 161 -11.21 7.70 -24.32
C PRO A 161 -10.07 6.79 -24.79
N LYS A 162 -8.83 7.28 -24.74
CA LYS A 162 -7.61 6.51 -25.06
C LYS A 162 -7.32 5.38 -24.05
N THR A 163 -7.94 5.43 -22.86
CA THR A 163 -7.73 4.46 -21.79
C THR A 163 -9.05 3.94 -21.23
N ARG A 164 -9.04 2.76 -20.62
CA ARG A 164 -10.15 2.13 -19.91
C ARG A 164 -9.76 1.77 -18.49
N LEU A 165 -10.72 1.82 -17.57
CA LEU A 165 -10.61 1.12 -16.30
C LEU A 165 -11.00 -0.33 -16.52
N ILE A 166 -10.19 -1.24 -15.99
CA ILE A 166 -10.39 -2.68 -16.11
C ILE A 166 -10.19 -3.35 -14.76
N LEU A 167 -10.91 -4.44 -14.52
CA LEU A 167 -10.54 -5.43 -13.51
C LEU A 167 -9.68 -6.48 -14.18
N LYS A 168 -8.53 -6.74 -13.61
CA LYS A 168 -7.62 -7.78 -14.11
C LYS A 168 -7.14 -8.68 -13.00
N THR A 169 -6.64 -9.84 -13.37
CA THR A 169 -5.96 -10.77 -12.47
C THR A 169 -4.66 -10.12 -11.94
N PRO A 170 -4.33 -10.27 -10.64
CA PRO A 170 -3.07 -9.78 -10.09
C PRO A 170 -1.86 -10.36 -10.82
N LYS A 171 -0.75 -9.61 -10.84
CA LYS A 171 0.47 -9.96 -11.58
C LYS A 171 1.10 -11.30 -11.18
N THR A 172 0.94 -11.73 -9.94
CA THR A 172 1.54 -12.96 -9.41
C THR A 172 0.49 -13.82 -8.70
N ALA A 173 0.66 -15.15 -8.75
CA ALA A 173 -0.21 -16.06 -8.03
C ALA A 173 -0.22 -15.79 -6.51
N ALA A 174 0.90 -15.40 -5.92
CA ALA A 174 1.00 -15.05 -4.51
C ALA A 174 0.22 -13.77 -4.11
N SER A 175 -0.16 -12.95 -5.10
CA SER A 175 -1.02 -11.80 -4.85
C SER A 175 -2.48 -12.21 -4.63
N VAL A 176 -2.89 -13.38 -5.12
CA VAL A 176 -4.21 -13.97 -4.86
C VAL A 176 -4.18 -14.59 -3.47
N ARG A 177 -4.92 -13.99 -2.54
CA ARG A 177 -4.86 -14.38 -1.14
C ARG A 177 -6.10 -13.98 -0.35
N ARG A 178 -6.32 -14.68 0.76
CA ARG A 178 -7.26 -14.26 1.80
C ARG A 178 -6.50 -13.46 2.85
N VAL A 179 -7.08 -12.36 3.29
CA VAL A 179 -6.56 -11.52 4.38
C VAL A 179 -7.64 -11.41 5.45
N TRP A 180 -7.28 -11.77 6.66
CA TRP A 180 -8.18 -11.71 7.81
C TRP A 180 -8.34 -10.27 8.30
N LEU A 181 -9.54 -9.91 8.70
CA LEU A 181 -9.89 -8.55 9.14
C LEU A 181 -9.90 -8.45 10.66
N PRO A 182 -9.33 -7.39 11.23
CA PRO A 182 -9.66 -7.00 12.60
C PRO A 182 -11.16 -6.74 12.74
N LYS A 183 -11.77 -7.10 13.86
CA LYS A 183 -13.21 -6.92 14.12
C LYS A 183 -13.69 -5.50 13.81
N THR A 184 -12.95 -4.50 14.29
CA THR A 184 -13.26 -3.09 14.05
C THR A 184 -13.38 -2.78 12.55
N LEU A 185 -12.43 -3.26 11.73
CA LEU A 185 -12.49 -3.04 10.28
C LEU A 185 -13.69 -3.77 9.65
N ALA A 186 -14.03 -4.97 10.13
CA ALA A 186 -15.21 -5.68 9.65
C ALA A 186 -16.50 -4.89 9.92
N TYR A 187 -16.65 -4.27 11.10
CA TYR A 187 -17.78 -3.39 11.41
C TYR A 187 -17.78 -2.12 10.55
N ILE A 188 -16.64 -1.48 10.34
CA ILE A 188 -16.50 -0.33 9.43
C ILE A 188 -16.98 -0.69 8.01
N LEU A 189 -16.59 -1.87 7.52
CA LEU A 189 -17.02 -2.34 6.20
C LEU A 189 -18.53 -2.63 6.14
N ARG A 190 -19.14 -3.13 7.21
CA ARG A 190 -20.61 -3.32 7.29
C ARG A 190 -21.34 -1.98 7.17
N GLU A 191 -20.99 -1.02 7.99
CA GLU A 191 -21.59 0.32 7.95
C GLU A 191 -21.39 0.98 6.60
N TRP A 192 -20.23 0.79 5.99
CA TRP A 192 -19.96 1.28 4.66
C TRP A 192 -20.84 0.60 3.60
N ARG A 193 -21.05 -0.71 3.70
CA ARG A 193 -21.97 -1.46 2.81
C ARG A 193 -23.39 -0.95 2.93
N ASP A 194 -23.87 -0.72 4.15
CA ASP A 194 -25.20 -0.17 4.40
C ASP A 194 -25.34 1.26 3.83
N THR A 195 -24.27 2.04 3.92
CA THR A 195 -24.23 3.39 3.32
C THR A 195 -24.32 3.31 1.79
N GLN A 196 -23.57 2.42 1.16
CA GLN A 196 -23.66 2.23 -0.30
C GLN A 196 -25.03 1.69 -0.72
N GLN A 197 -25.64 0.82 0.10
CA GLN A 197 -27.00 0.33 -0.18
C GLN A 197 -28.03 1.47 -0.16
N LYS A 198 -27.96 2.38 0.80
CA LYS A 198 -28.80 3.59 0.83
C LYS A 198 -28.56 4.49 -0.37
N GLN A 199 -27.31 4.65 -0.81
CA GLN A 199 -26.97 5.41 -2.02
C GLN A 199 -27.57 4.76 -3.27
N LYS A 200 -27.52 3.43 -3.35
CA LYS A 200 -28.10 2.65 -4.45
C LYS A 200 -29.62 2.80 -4.50
N GLU A 201 -30.29 2.72 -3.36
CA GLU A 201 -31.74 2.93 -3.24
C GLU A 201 -32.16 4.35 -3.63
N PHE A 202 -31.39 5.37 -3.19
CA PHE A 202 -31.64 6.77 -3.50
C PHE A 202 -31.45 7.11 -4.99
N LEU A 203 -30.41 6.57 -5.62
CA LEU A 203 -30.08 6.85 -7.03
C LEU A 203 -30.83 5.92 -7.99
N ALA A 204 -31.37 4.80 -7.53
CA ALA A 204 -32.13 3.83 -8.32
C ALA A 204 -31.45 3.54 -9.67
N ASP A 205 -32.05 3.90 -10.81
CA ASP A 205 -31.57 3.63 -12.16
C ASP A 205 -30.27 4.39 -12.52
N GLU A 206 -29.91 5.44 -11.76
CA GLU A 206 -28.66 6.19 -11.95
C GLU A 206 -27.45 5.54 -11.26
N TYR A 207 -27.69 4.50 -10.46
CA TYR A 207 -26.62 3.78 -9.77
C TYR A 207 -26.04 2.66 -10.65
N PHE A 208 -24.72 2.65 -10.77
CA PHE A 208 -23.97 1.63 -11.52
C PHE A 208 -23.48 0.55 -10.57
N ASP A 209 -24.21 -0.55 -10.48
CA ASP A 209 -23.87 -1.65 -9.58
C ASP A 209 -22.77 -2.56 -10.16
N TYR A 210 -21.54 -2.30 -9.78
CA TYR A 210 -20.38 -3.13 -10.12
C TYR A 210 -19.86 -3.92 -8.92
N ASP A 211 -20.62 -4.02 -7.84
CA ASP A 211 -20.27 -4.73 -6.61
C ASP A 211 -18.96 -4.26 -5.95
N LEU A 212 -18.45 -3.06 -6.27
CA LEU A 212 -17.19 -2.54 -5.77
C LEU A 212 -17.31 -2.04 -4.33
N VAL A 213 -16.35 -2.44 -3.46
CA VAL A 213 -16.25 -1.93 -2.09
C VAL A 213 -15.88 -0.44 -2.09
N VAL A 214 -14.94 -0.03 -2.94
CA VAL A 214 -14.51 1.37 -3.05
C VAL A 214 -14.94 1.92 -4.41
N ALA A 215 -16.07 2.64 -4.42
CA ALA A 215 -16.68 3.21 -5.60
C ALA A 215 -17.00 4.70 -5.39
N HIS A 216 -17.35 5.41 -6.46
CA HIS A 216 -18.01 6.71 -6.36
C HIS A 216 -19.42 6.55 -5.81
N HIS A 217 -20.03 7.66 -5.34
CA HIS A 217 -21.39 7.67 -4.78
C HIS A 217 -22.46 7.06 -5.71
N ASN A 218 -22.23 7.10 -7.00
CA ASN A 218 -23.11 6.49 -8.02
C ASN A 218 -22.65 5.08 -8.45
N GLY A 219 -21.82 4.41 -7.69
CA GLY A 219 -21.34 3.04 -7.93
C GLY A 219 -20.27 2.90 -9.00
N ARG A 220 -19.91 3.96 -9.73
CA ARG A 220 -18.84 3.89 -10.74
C ARG A 220 -17.47 3.64 -10.11
N PRO A 221 -16.55 2.96 -10.84
CA PRO A 221 -15.22 2.66 -10.32
C PRO A 221 -14.43 3.93 -10.04
N CYS A 222 -13.77 3.96 -8.88
CA CYS A 222 -12.89 5.04 -8.46
C CYS A 222 -11.46 4.79 -8.98
N ASP A 223 -10.86 5.76 -9.67
CA ASP A 223 -9.48 5.66 -10.13
C ASP A 223 -8.49 5.89 -8.96
N CYS A 224 -7.31 5.28 -9.03
CA CYS A 224 -6.24 5.50 -8.04
C CYS A 224 -5.87 6.99 -7.90
N LYS A 225 -5.92 7.77 -8.98
CA LYS A 225 -5.69 9.22 -8.94
C LYS A 225 -6.70 9.97 -8.08
N ASN A 226 -7.93 9.48 -7.98
CA ASN A 226 -8.94 10.08 -7.12
C ASN A 226 -8.58 9.85 -5.65
N ILE A 227 -8.17 8.64 -5.30
CA ILE A 227 -7.70 8.32 -3.93
C ILE A 227 -6.45 9.15 -3.58
N GLU A 228 -5.47 9.23 -4.49
CA GLU A 228 -4.27 10.05 -4.29
C GLU A 228 -4.61 11.53 -4.08
N LYS A 229 -5.56 12.07 -4.84
CA LYS A 229 -6.02 13.46 -4.71
C LYS A 229 -6.70 13.70 -3.36
N SER A 230 -7.63 12.84 -2.96
CA SER A 230 -8.29 12.91 -1.65
C SER A 230 -7.28 12.76 -0.51
N PHE A 231 -6.32 11.85 -0.64
CA PHE A 231 -5.27 11.64 0.36
C PHE A 231 -4.31 12.83 0.48
N ASN A 232 -3.93 13.47 -0.63
CA ASN A 232 -3.12 14.69 -0.61
C ASN A 232 -3.85 15.83 0.09
N ARG A 233 -5.14 16.01 -0.20
CA ARG A 233 -5.97 16.99 0.46
C ARG A 233 -6.07 16.74 1.98
N LEU A 234 -6.30 15.50 2.39
CA LEU A 234 -6.30 15.14 3.80
C LEU A 234 -4.98 15.51 4.50
N LYS A 235 -3.83 15.24 3.86
CA LYS A 235 -2.51 15.59 4.41
C LYS A 235 -2.36 17.11 4.59
N GLU A 236 -2.78 17.88 3.60
CA GLU A 236 -2.75 19.35 3.63
C GLU A 236 -3.68 19.89 4.73
N ASP A 237 -4.93 19.42 4.78
CA ASP A 237 -5.95 19.89 5.73
C ASP A 237 -5.59 19.55 7.19
N ALA A 238 -4.97 18.40 7.43
CA ALA A 238 -4.63 17.92 8.78
C ALA A 238 -3.17 18.18 9.19
N GLY A 239 -2.38 18.83 8.34
CA GLY A 239 -0.97 19.10 8.61
C GLY A 239 -0.13 17.83 8.83
N LEU A 240 -0.33 16.80 7.99
CA LEU A 240 0.34 15.51 8.11
C LEU A 240 1.62 15.45 7.28
N PRO A 241 2.61 14.62 7.69
CA PRO A 241 3.84 14.41 6.92
C PRO A 241 3.55 13.96 5.49
N ASN A 242 4.36 14.45 4.53
CA ASN A 242 4.13 14.18 3.12
C ASN A 242 4.61 12.78 2.72
N VAL A 243 3.69 11.83 2.69
CA VAL A 243 3.91 10.48 2.17
C VAL A 243 2.94 10.19 1.01
N VAL A 244 3.22 9.15 0.23
CA VAL A 244 2.29 8.67 -0.79
C VAL A 244 1.33 7.64 -0.20
N PHE A 245 0.14 7.45 -0.79
CA PHE A 245 -0.86 6.49 -0.29
C PHE A 245 -0.27 5.08 -0.09
N HIS A 246 0.61 4.64 -0.99
CA HIS A 246 1.30 3.35 -0.86
C HIS A 246 2.18 3.22 0.39
N SER A 247 2.59 4.33 1.02
CA SER A 247 3.35 4.31 2.27
C SER A 247 2.56 3.74 3.44
N LEU A 248 1.20 3.80 3.40
CA LEU A 248 0.35 3.15 4.40
C LEU A 248 0.58 1.64 4.46
N ARG A 249 0.74 1.01 3.29
CA ARG A 249 1.10 -0.41 3.21
C ARG A 249 2.52 -0.67 3.74
N HIS A 250 3.46 0.23 3.52
CA HIS A 250 4.80 0.10 4.12
C HIS A 250 4.73 0.21 5.64
N SER A 251 3.98 1.19 6.17
CA SER A 251 3.71 1.29 7.62
C SER A 251 3.07 0.00 8.14
N SER A 252 2.04 -0.51 7.47
CA SER A 252 1.39 -1.79 7.81
C SER A 252 2.39 -2.95 7.94
N THR A 253 3.21 -3.14 6.90
CA THR A 253 4.21 -4.22 6.89
C THR A 253 5.21 -4.08 8.04
N THR A 254 5.64 -2.85 8.31
CA THR A 254 6.55 -2.52 9.41
C THR A 254 5.94 -2.88 10.76
N TYR A 255 4.68 -2.45 11.01
CA TYR A 255 4.00 -2.74 12.27
C TYR A 255 3.67 -4.23 12.43
N LYS A 256 3.26 -4.93 11.37
CA LYS A 256 3.03 -6.39 11.41
C LYS A 256 4.31 -7.14 11.75
N LEU A 257 5.44 -6.75 11.18
CA LEU A 257 6.73 -7.35 11.54
C LEU A 257 7.09 -7.08 13.00
N LYS A 258 6.87 -5.86 13.50
CA LYS A 258 7.11 -5.51 14.90
C LYS A 258 6.23 -6.34 15.83
N LEU A 259 4.94 -6.44 15.55
CA LEU A 259 3.96 -7.21 16.34
C LEU A 259 4.25 -8.72 16.32
N ASN A 260 4.73 -9.25 15.18
CA ASN A 260 5.09 -10.66 15.00
C ASN A 260 6.54 -10.96 15.37
N HIS A 261 7.20 -10.10 16.14
CA HIS A 261 8.59 -10.28 16.58
C HIS A 261 9.58 -10.60 15.44
N GLY A 262 9.35 -10.06 14.25
CA GLY A 262 10.21 -10.24 13.08
C GLY A 262 9.89 -11.49 12.25
N ASP A 263 8.78 -12.19 12.48
CA ASP A 263 8.37 -13.30 11.62
C ASP A 263 8.00 -12.82 10.21
N ILE A 264 8.98 -13.00 9.32
CA ILE A 264 8.86 -12.60 7.91
C ILE A 264 7.81 -13.43 7.19
N LYS A 265 7.68 -14.73 7.51
CA LYS A 265 6.74 -15.64 6.82
C LYS A 265 5.29 -15.28 7.13
N ALA A 266 4.96 -15.01 8.38
CA ALA A 266 3.64 -14.54 8.78
C ALA A 266 3.28 -13.22 8.07
N SER A 267 4.23 -12.28 8.02
CA SER A 267 4.03 -10.99 7.34
C SER A 267 3.93 -11.13 5.81
N GLN A 268 4.61 -12.12 5.18
CA GLN A 268 4.50 -12.42 3.75
C GLN A 268 3.10 -12.89 3.35
N GLY A 269 2.49 -13.75 4.15
CA GLY A 269 1.13 -14.25 3.90
C GLY A 269 0.11 -13.12 3.74
N ASP A 270 0.13 -12.17 4.64
CA ASP A 270 -0.78 -11.01 4.60
C ASP A 270 -0.48 -10.03 3.47
N THR A 271 0.79 -9.80 3.20
CA THR A 271 1.20 -8.79 2.21
C THR A 271 1.20 -9.32 0.78
N GLY A 272 1.17 -10.64 0.56
CA GLY A 272 1.30 -11.24 -0.78
C GLY A 272 2.64 -10.94 -1.46
N GLN A 273 3.70 -10.67 -0.68
CA GLN A 273 5.03 -10.42 -1.20
C GLN A 273 5.82 -11.72 -1.32
N VAL A 274 6.27 -12.04 -2.53
CA VAL A 274 7.05 -13.25 -2.80
C VAL A 274 8.49 -13.15 -2.27
N GLN A 275 9.04 -11.92 -2.19
CA GLN A 275 10.45 -11.72 -1.85
C GLN A 275 10.61 -11.23 -0.41
N ALA A 276 11.18 -12.08 0.45
CA ALA A 276 11.58 -11.72 1.82
C ALA A 276 12.49 -10.48 1.87
N ASP A 277 13.34 -10.29 0.86
CA ASP A 277 14.25 -9.14 0.73
C ASP A 277 13.54 -7.78 0.73
N MET A 278 12.32 -7.68 0.18
CA MET A 278 11.53 -6.44 0.25
C MET A 278 11.03 -6.16 1.67
N ILE A 279 10.62 -7.19 2.39
CA ILE A 279 10.18 -7.06 3.79
C ILE A 279 11.38 -6.71 4.68
N THR A 280 12.49 -7.39 4.50
CA THR A 280 13.73 -7.16 5.26
C THR A 280 14.27 -5.75 5.06
N ARG A 281 14.16 -5.18 3.84
CA ARG A 281 14.59 -3.79 3.56
C ARG A 281 13.72 -2.74 4.27
N VAL A 282 12.44 -3.00 4.42
CA VAL A 282 11.53 -2.13 5.19
C VAL A 282 11.84 -2.24 6.68
N TYR A 283 12.16 -3.46 7.16
CA TYR A 283 12.49 -3.75 8.55
C TYR A 283 13.88 -3.24 8.98
N ALA A 284 14.83 -3.08 8.07
CA ALA A 284 16.19 -2.61 8.37
C ALA A 284 16.24 -1.27 9.14
N HIS A 285 15.20 -0.44 9.03
CA HIS A 285 15.08 0.82 9.76
C HIS A 285 14.64 0.65 11.23
N ILE A 286 14.04 -0.49 11.58
CA ILE A 286 13.55 -0.78 12.94
C ILE A 286 14.63 -1.47 13.77
N LEU A 287 15.66 -2.01 13.13
CA LEU A 287 16.71 -2.82 13.77
C LEU A 287 17.47 -2.11 14.89
N ASP A 288 17.51 -0.78 14.96
CA ASP A 288 18.24 -0.09 16.02
C ASP A 288 17.49 -0.10 17.35
N GLU A 289 16.17 0.04 17.37
CA GLU A 289 15.35 -0.13 18.58
C GLU A 289 15.33 -1.59 19.03
N ASP A 290 15.14 -2.53 18.10
CA ASP A 290 15.16 -3.97 18.40
C ASP A 290 16.54 -4.46 18.85
N ARG A 291 17.63 -3.85 18.40
CA ARG A 291 19.00 -4.14 18.90
C ARG A 291 19.14 -3.82 20.37
N LYS A 292 18.56 -2.70 20.84
CA LYS A 292 18.52 -2.36 22.26
C LYS A 292 17.72 -3.38 23.05
N VAL A 293 16.53 -3.76 22.56
CA VAL A 293 15.68 -4.79 23.18
C VAL A 293 16.37 -6.15 23.19
N ASN A 294 17.07 -6.52 22.11
CA ASN A 294 17.84 -7.77 22.07
C ASN A 294 19.02 -7.75 23.05
N ALA A 295 19.71 -6.63 23.20
CA ALA A 295 20.76 -6.48 24.21
C ALA A 295 20.20 -6.65 25.62
N GLN A 296 19.03 -6.08 25.92
CA GLN A 296 18.34 -6.24 27.21
C GLN A 296 17.87 -7.68 27.46
N LYS A 297 17.33 -8.36 26.41
CA LYS A 297 16.96 -9.78 26.51
C LYS A 297 18.19 -10.65 26.72
N PHE A 298 19.30 -10.34 26.06
CA PHE A 298 20.55 -11.04 26.25
C PHE A 298 21.11 -10.83 27.66
N GLU A 299 21.03 -9.60 28.18
CA GLU A 299 21.36 -9.27 29.57
C GLU A 299 20.54 -10.09 30.53
N SER A 300 19.21 -10.11 30.36
CA SER A 300 18.31 -10.85 31.22
C SER A 300 18.51 -12.36 31.16
N ALA A 301 18.82 -12.90 29.96
CA ALA A 301 18.96 -14.36 29.76
C ALA A 301 20.31 -14.90 30.25
N PHE A 302 21.40 -14.14 30.05
CA PHE A 302 22.76 -14.64 30.23
C PHE A 302 23.53 -13.96 31.35
N TYR A 303 23.21 -12.69 31.70
CA TYR A 303 23.91 -11.91 32.71
C TYR A 303 23.09 -11.65 33.97
N ALA A 304 21.87 -12.19 34.06
CA ALA A 304 21.05 -12.14 35.28
C ALA A 304 21.63 -12.95 36.43
N ASN A 305 22.62 -13.83 36.17
CA ASN A 305 23.29 -14.61 37.20
C ASN A 305 24.25 -13.71 38.00
N PRO A 306 24.03 -13.55 39.33
CA PRO A 306 24.85 -12.64 40.16
C PRO A 306 26.33 -13.01 40.22
N ASP A 307 26.70 -14.26 39.97
CA ASP A 307 28.09 -14.74 40.07
C ASP A 307 29.00 -14.26 38.91
N LEU A 308 28.41 -13.69 37.85
CA LEU A 308 29.18 -13.12 36.71
C LEU A 308 29.37 -11.60 36.84
N ARG A 309 28.82 -10.96 37.86
CA ARG A 309 28.86 -9.49 38.01
C ARG A 309 30.05 -9.04 38.81
N THR A 310 31.07 -8.55 38.15
CA THR A 310 32.21 -7.86 38.81
C THR A 310 32.00 -6.35 38.98
N VAL A 311 30.94 -5.78 38.40
CA VAL A 311 30.64 -4.33 38.42
C VAL A 311 29.20 -4.08 38.87
N LYS A 312 29.00 -3.27 39.89
CA LYS A 312 27.65 -2.79 40.26
C LYS A 312 27.10 -1.88 39.18
N ALA A 313 26.03 -2.30 38.55
CA ALA A 313 25.26 -1.43 37.63
C ALA A 313 24.53 -0.30 38.39
N PRO A 314 24.46 0.92 37.85
CA PRO A 314 23.66 2.00 38.43
C PRO A 314 22.16 1.60 38.40
N ALA A 315 21.40 2.03 39.42
CA ALA A 315 19.96 1.81 39.50
C ALA A 315 19.25 2.46 38.30
N GLU A 316 18.43 1.66 37.57
CA GLU A 316 17.70 2.12 36.37
C GLU A 316 16.53 3.05 36.72
N PRO A 317 16.27 4.12 35.94
CA PRO A 317 15.00 4.81 35.96
C PRO A 317 13.93 3.94 35.30
N GLN A 318 12.82 3.71 35.99
CA GLN A 318 11.65 3.00 35.46
C GLN A 318 11.09 3.74 34.22
N GLN A 319 11.34 3.22 33.03
CA GLN A 319 10.64 3.64 31.81
C GLN A 319 9.38 2.81 31.66
N SER A 320 8.24 3.50 31.67
CA SER A 320 6.95 2.90 31.31
C SER A 320 6.99 2.42 29.86
N ALA A 321 6.96 1.11 29.66
CA ALA A 321 6.71 0.53 28.35
C ALA A 321 5.35 0.99 27.86
N LEU A 322 5.29 1.52 26.65
CA LEU A 322 4.02 1.76 25.95
C LEU A 322 3.30 0.43 25.81
N ASP A 323 2.26 0.27 26.61
CA ASP A 323 1.43 -0.94 26.59
C ASP A 323 0.54 -0.92 25.35
N LEU A 324 0.99 -1.60 24.31
CA LEU A 324 0.24 -1.78 23.05
C LEU A 324 -1.08 -2.51 23.26
N SER A 325 -1.23 -3.28 24.37
CA SER A 325 -2.48 -3.91 24.76
C SER A 325 -3.47 -2.88 25.31
N ALA A 326 -3.00 -1.87 26.01
CA ALA A 326 -3.81 -0.74 26.46
C ALA A 326 -4.27 0.14 25.28
N LEU A 327 -3.44 0.33 24.26
CA LEU A 327 -3.79 1.07 23.04
C LEU A 327 -4.85 0.31 22.22
N ALA A 328 -4.70 -1.01 22.10
CA ALA A 328 -5.69 -1.87 21.44
C ALA A 328 -7.02 -1.89 22.21
N ALA A 329 -6.97 -1.91 23.55
CA ALA A 329 -8.15 -1.84 24.42
C ALA A 329 -8.86 -0.47 24.34
N GLN A 330 -8.12 0.63 24.21
CA GLN A 330 -8.70 1.96 23.99
C GLN A 330 -9.38 2.07 22.62
N LEU A 331 -8.83 1.47 21.57
CA LEU A 331 -9.46 1.39 20.25
C LEU A 331 -10.74 0.55 20.25
N GLN A 332 -10.81 -0.48 21.10
CA GLN A 332 -12.02 -1.30 21.29
C GLN A 332 -13.09 -0.62 22.16
N GLN A 333 -12.72 0.30 23.04
CA GLN A 333 -13.64 0.98 23.96
C GLN A 333 -14.16 2.33 23.46
N SER A 334 -13.65 2.86 22.34
CA SER A 334 -14.10 4.16 21.86
C SER A 334 -15.45 4.08 21.12
N SER A 335 -16.52 3.94 21.90
CA SER A 335 -17.91 4.21 21.45
C SER A 335 -18.05 5.59 20.77
N GLU A 336 -17.23 6.55 21.16
CA GLU A 336 -17.12 7.87 20.55
C GLU A 336 -16.63 7.85 19.08
N PHE A 337 -15.77 6.91 18.73
CA PHE A 337 -15.29 6.74 17.35
C PHE A 337 -16.42 6.29 16.40
N PHE A 338 -17.26 5.35 16.85
CA PHE A 338 -18.44 4.92 16.10
C PHE A 338 -19.51 6.00 16.01
N GLN A 339 -19.69 6.79 17.05
CA GLN A 339 -20.61 7.94 17.03
C GLN A 339 -20.11 9.05 16.10
N ALA A 340 -18.80 9.33 16.07
CA ALA A 340 -18.21 10.28 15.14
C ALA A 340 -18.33 9.82 13.66
N PHE A 341 -18.16 8.52 13.39
CA PHE A 341 -18.32 7.94 12.07
C PHE A 341 -19.79 7.96 11.61
N ALA A 342 -20.73 7.58 12.46
CA ALA A 342 -22.16 7.70 12.19
C ALA A 342 -22.59 9.14 11.96
N GLY A 343 -22.03 10.11 12.70
CA GLY A 343 -22.23 11.53 12.53
C GLY A 343 -21.66 12.10 11.23
N LEU A 344 -20.58 11.52 10.70
CA LEU A 344 -20.02 11.90 9.40
C LEU A 344 -20.89 11.43 8.23
N ILE A 345 -21.50 10.26 8.36
CA ILE A 345 -22.40 9.71 7.34
C ILE A 345 -23.72 10.51 7.30
N SER A 346 -24.27 10.89 8.46
CA SER A 346 -25.52 11.63 8.54
C SER A 346 -25.42 13.09 8.06
N LYS A 347 -24.24 13.71 8.08
CA LYS A 347 -24.01 15.09 7.59
C LYS A 347 -23.79 15.21 6.08
N GLN A 348 -23.68 14.11 5.35
CA GLN A 348 -23.58 14.11 3.87
C GLN A 348 -24.93 13.89 3.18
N SER A 349 -26.03 13.82 3.93
CA SER A 349 -27.40 13.65 3.41
C SER A 349 -28.21 14.94 3.39
N CYS A 350 -27.55 16.12 3.35
CA CYS A 350 -28.19 17.41 3.08
C CYS A 350 -27.52 18.10 1.90
#